data_6adb8bafad5984f7cb2783f66599a01a
#
_entry.id   6adb8bafad5984f7cb2783f66599a01a
#
_cell.length_a   1.000
_cell.length_b   1.000
_cell.length_c   1.000
_cell.angle_alpha   90.00
_cell.angle_beta   90.00
_cell.angle_gamma   90.00
#
_symmetry.space_group_name_H-M   'P 1'
#
loop_
_entity.id
_entity.type
_entity.pdbx_description
1 polymer ?
#
loop_
_entity_poly.entity_id
_entity_poly.type
_entity_poly.pdbx_seq_one_letter_code
_entity_poly.pdbx_strand_id
1 'polypeptide(L)'
;MTASPSLTRPSALALLITAVVTGAFCTVAVVAATPGTRAVVGWSLGAAAALLSAGAYAVTHNVLRNRVLRSRLTALNGQISAQEANAARRSADAVRLDAAQAAERKALIAAHTAELRRAESARAAALAATANAAGRMQALATGMLADLRDMEHRHADEEVLGDLLHLDHRTAQAGRLADSIAVLTGARSGRRWARPIVMESILRGAMGRIGGYQRVRLHSTSDAAVAGHAAEGVMHALAELLDNAANFSPPTAEVHVYVEEVPAGVIITVEDSGLVMSEVQLRRAEQAVSGRSLDLAGLSGTRLGLAVVGRLARKHGLTVSFRPSARGGTGALMLLPHELIT
;
A
#
# COMPACT_ATOMS: atom_id res chain seq x y z
N MET A 1 -6.78 -23.75 57.38
CA MET A 1 -7.70 -23.57 58.57
C MET A 1 -6.84 -23.58 59.80
N THR A 2 -6.33 -22.43 60.23
CA THR A 2 -5.59 -22.25 61.50
C THR A 2 -6.62 -21.93 62.60
N ALA A 3 -6.79 -22.83 63.58
CA ALA A 3 -7.67 -22.66 64.72
C ALA A 3 -7.36 -21.32 65.41
N SER A 4 -8.32 -20.44 65.47
CA SER A 4 -8.20 -19.18 66.22
C SER A 4 -7.92 -19.53 67.69
N PRO A 5 -6.83 -19.03 68.28
CA PRO A 5 -6.54 -19.25 69.69
C PRO A 5 -7.73 -18.70 70.50
N SER A 6 -8.39 -19.60 71.26
CA SER A 6 -9.55 -19.20 72.05
C SER A 6 -9.09 -18.17 73.11
N LEU A 7 -9.37 -16.89 72.86
CA LEU A 7 -9.06 -15.75 73.73
C LEU A 7 -9.67 -15.89 75.17
N THR A 8 -10.60 -16.83 75.28
CA THR A 8 -11.32 -17.14 76.51
C THR A 8 -10.47 -17.88 77.55
N ARG A 9 -9.49 -18.71 77.12
CA ARG A 9 -8.69 -19.47 78.10
C ARG A 9 -7.77 -18.64 78.99
N PRO A 10 -6.93 -17.73 78.40
CA PRO A 10 -6.03 -16.92 79.24
C PRO A 10 -6.80 -15.90 80.09
N SER A 11 -7.91 -15.32 79.59
CA SER A 11 -8.75 -14.39 80.37
C SER A 11 -9.54 -15.11 81.46
N ALA A 12 -10.04 -16.32 81.22
CA ALA A 12 -10.69 -17.13 82.24
C ALA A 12 -9.66 -17.57 83.28
N LEU A 13 -8.44 -17.87 82.95
CA LEU A 13 -7.37 -18.23 83.85
C LEU A 13 -6.99 -17.03 84.72
N ALA A 14 -6.92 -15.83 84.20
CA ALA A 14 -6.71 -14.60 84.95
C ALA A 14 -7.88 -14.33 85.95
N LEU A 15 -9.12 -14.55 85.51
CA LEU A 15 -10.30 -14.41 86.40
C LEU A 15 -10.25 -15.44 87.53
N LEU A 16 -9.87 -16.67 87.20
CA LEU A 16 -9.79 -17.76 88.16
C LEU A 16 -8.71 -17.46 89.27
N ILE A 17 -7.52 -17.06 88.80
CA ILE A 17 -6.41 -16.69 89.72
C ILE A 17 -6.79 -15.52 90.59
N THR A 18 -7.38 -14.43 90.08
CA THR A 18 -7.78 -13.27 90.87
C THR A 18 -8.91 -13.62 91.80
N ALA A 19 -9.88 -14.44 91.41
CA ALA A 19 -10.96 -14.91 92.25
C ALA A 19 -10.44 -15.78 93.41
N VAL A 20 -9.48 -16.66 93.20
CA VAL A 20 -8.89 -17.48 94.24
C VAL A 20 -8.09 -16.65 95.24
N VAL A 21 -7.25 -15.72 94.72
CA VAL A 21 -6.41 -14.89 95.59
C VAL A 21 -7.28 -13.92 96.41
N THR A 22 -8.26 -13.24 95.81
CA THR A 22 -9.14 -12.31 96.51
C THR A 22 -10.08 -13.08 97.45
N GLY A 23 -10.58 -14.25 97.05
CA GLY A 23 -11.40 -15.12 97.90
C GLY A 23 -10.67 -15.59 99.19
N ALA A 24 -9.39 -16.03 98.98
CA ALA A 24 -8.56 -16.39 100.14
C ALA A 24 -8.32 -15.21 101.11
N PHE A 25 -8.10 -14.02 100.56
CA PHE A 25 -7.94 -12.82 101.38
C PHE A 25 -9.25 -12.45 102.12
N CYS A 26 -10.39 -12.52 101.40
CA CYS A 26 -11.72 -12.29 102.04
C CYS A 26 -12.01 -13.28 103.19
N THR A 27 -11.69 -14.56 102.99
CA THR A 27 -11.93 -15.55 104.04
C THR A 27 -11.08 -15.27 105.29
N VAL A 28 -9.81 -14.95 105.13
CA VAL A 28 -8.94 -14.54 106.23
C VAL A 28 -9.46 -13.32 106.97
N ALA A 29 -9.89 -12.28 106.19
CA ALA A 29 -10.44 -11.03 106.80
C ALA A 29 -11.76 -11.24 107.51
N VAL A 30 -12.66 -12.10 107.02
CA VAL A 30 -13.93 -12.43 107.71
C VAL A 30 -13.70 -13.24 108.98
N VAL A 31 -12.75 -14.16 108.96
CA VAL A 31 -12.40 -14.93 110.20
C VAL A 31 -11.80 -14.05 111.26
N ALA A 32 -11.00 -13.05 110.91
CA ALA A 32 -10.36 -12.12 111.84
C ALA A 32 -11.32 -11.03 112.36
N ALA A 33 -12.52 -10.85 111.78
CA ALA A 33 -13.50 -9.83 112.17
C ALA A 33 -14.29 -10.25 113.41
N THR A 34 -14.77 -9.22 114.20
CA THR A 34 -15.58 -9.45 115.40
C THR A 34 -16.96 -10.04 115.05
N PRO A 35 -17.61 -10.84 115.93
CA PRO A 35 -18.84 -11.59 115.59
C PRO A 35 -20.00 -10.69 115.09
N GLY A 36 -20.09 -9.47 115.49
CA GLY A 36 -21.17 -8.52 115.09
C GLY A 36 -20.96 -7.86 113.70
N THR A 37 -19.74 -7.85 113.18
CA THR A 37 -19.41 -7.16 111.96
C THR A 37 -19.09 -8.13 110.78
N ARG A 38 -19.02 -9.42 111.04
CA ARG A 38 -18.62 -10.45 110.03
C ARG A 38 -19.45 -10.45 108.74
N ALA A 39 -20.79 -10.25 108.91
CA ALA A 39 -21.67 -10.25 107.73
C ALA A 39 -21.43 -9.03 106.85
N VAL A 40 -21.28 -7.86 107.40
CA VAL A 40 -21.02 -6.63 106.59
C VAL A 40 -19.66 -6.66 105.93
N VAL A 41 -18.63 -7.10 106.69
CA VAL A 41 -17.27 -7.28 106.13
C VAL A 41 -17.25 -8.33 105.00
N GLY A 42 -17.96 -9.45 105.21
CA GLY A 42 -18.06 -10.50 104.19
C GLY A 42 -18.70 -10.03 102.86
N TRP A 43 -19.82 -9.33 102.94
CA TRP A 43 -20.51 -8.81 101.79
C TRP A 43 -19.71 -7.70 101.08
N SER A 44 -19.13 -6.76 101.81
CA SER A 44 -18.35 -5.68 101.23
C SER A 44 -17.06 -6.18 100.50
N LEU A 45 -16.34 -7.07 101.14
CA LEU A 45 -15.14 -7.66 100.60
C LEU A 45 -15.46 -8.62 99.43
N GLY A 46 -16.57 -9.38 99.52
CA GLY A 46 -17.05 -10.23 98.42
C GLY A 46 -17.40 -9.44 97.18
N ALA A 47 -18.12 -8.32 97.36
CA ALA A 47 -18.43 -7.43 96.18
C ALA A 47 -17.16 -6.80 95.57
N ALA A 48 -16.23 -6.35 96.41
CA ALA A 48 -14.96 -5.80 95.95
C ALA A 48 -14.12 -6.86 95.20
N ALA A 49 -14.06 -8.09 95.71
CA ALA A 49 -13.37 -9.19 95.05
C ALA A 49 -13.97 -9.58 93.63
N ALA A 50 -15.31 -9.55 93.57
CA ALA A 50 -16.02 -9.79 92.29
C ALA A 50 -15.72 -8.71 91.25
N LEU A 51 -15.74 -7.44 91.73
CA LEU A 51 -15.40 -6.30 90.83
C LEU A 51 -13.93 -6.34 90.34
N LEU A 52 -13.00 -6.66 91.19
CA LEU A 52 -11.57 -6.82 90.84
C LEU A 52 -11.37 -7.95 89.91
N SER A 53 -12.05 -9.08 90.13
CA SER A 53 -11.94 -10.25 89.19
C SER A 53 -12.56 -9.97 87.83
N ALA A 54 -13.71 -9.29 87.78
CA ALA A 54 -14.33 -8.86 86.53
C ALA A 54 -13.47 -7.83 85.79
N GLY A 55 -12.86 -6.89 86.52
CA GLY A 55 -11.94 -5.90 86.00
C GLY A 55 -10.67 -6.57 85.36
N ALA A 56 -10.08 -7.51 86.11
CA ALA A 56 -8.91 -8.24 85.65
C ALA A 56 -9.21 -9.08 84.40
N TYR A 57 -10.39 -9.69 84.31
CA TYR A 57 -10.87 -10.39 83.11
C TYR A 57 -11.04 -9.44 81.90
N ALA A 58 -11.72 -8.29 82.15
CA ALA A 58 -11.96 -7.32 81.04
C ALA A 58 -10.66 -6.72 80.51
N VAL A 59 -9.71 -6.40 81.38
CA VAL A 59 -8.41 -5.86 81.00
C VAL A 59 -7.61 -6.91 80.16
N THR A 60 -7.50 -8.13 80.69
CA THR A 60 -6.78 -9.20 79.97
C THR A 60 -7.42 -9.56 78.66
N HIS A 61 -8.74 -9.64 78.62
CA HIS A 61 -9.46 -9.90 77.35
C HIS A 61 -9.25 -8.76 76.34
N ASN A 62 -9.32 -7.51 76.75
CA ASN A 62 -9.09 -6.36 75.88
C ASN A 62 -7.64 -6.29 75.35
N VAL A 63 -6.67 -6.53 76.20
CA VAL A 63 -5.24 -6.55 75.82
C VAL A 63 -4.98 -7.65 74.78
N LEU A 64 -5.50 -8.85 75.05
CA LEU A 64 -5.33 -9.98 74.05
C LEU A 64 -6.05 -9.71 72.74
N ARG A 65 -7.28 -9.19 72.82
CA ARG A 65 -8.04 -8.79 71.61
C ARG A 65 -7.28 -7.75 70.77
N ASN A 66 -6.77 -6.70 71.45
CA ASN A 66 -6.01 -5.64 70.81
C ASN A 66 -4.69 -6.18 70.16
N ARG A 67 -4.01 -7.13 70.80
CA ARG A 67 -2.83 -7.78 70.27
C ARG A 67 -3.18 -8.55 68.99
N VAL A 68 -4.23 -9.34 68.97
CA VAL A 68 -4.71 -10.08 67.78
C VAL A 68 -5.14 -9.15 66.66
N LEU A 69 -5.86 -8.07 67.01
CA LEU A 69 -6.27 -7.07 66.02
C LEU A 69 -5.05 -6.37 65.38
N ARG A 70 -4.08 -5.97 66.21
CA ARG A 70 -2.82 -5.36 65.69
C ARG A 70 -2.04 -6.30 64.80
N SER A 71 -1.92 -7.58 65.18
CA SER A 71 -1.21 -8.57 64.34
C SER A 71 -1.94 -8.83 62.99
N ARG A 72 -3.28 -8.81 62.97
CA ARG A 72 -4.06 -8.90 61.74
C ARG A 72 -3.90 -7.66 60.85
N LEU A 73 -3.91 -6.46 61.46
CA LEU A 73 -3.68 -5.22 60.70
C LEU A 73 -2.28 -5.15 60.06
N THR A 74 -1.25 -5.57 60.84
CA THR A 74 0.10 -5.64 60.27
C THR A 74 0.24 -6.67 59.15
N ALA A 75 -0.43 -7.82 59.28
CA ALA A 75 -0.45 -8.84 58.24
C ALA A 75 -1.20 -8.36 56.97
N LEU A 76 -2.35 -7.71 57.12
CA LEU A 76 -3.11 -7.13 56.04
C LEU A 76 -2.34 -6.01 55.32
N ASN A 77 -1.72 -5.09 56.09
CA ASN A 77 -0.87 -4.04 55.50
C ASN A 77 0.31 -4.63 54.74
N GLY A 78 0.93 -5.71 55.24
CA GLY A 78 1.97 -6.43 54.52
C GLY A 78 1.47 -7.07 53.21
N GLN A 79 0.25 -7.60 53.22
CA GLN A 79 -0.36 -8.14 52.00
C GLN A 79 -0.68 -7.03 50.97
N ILE A 80 -1.22 -5.91 51.43
CA ILE A 80 -1.52 -4.77 50.54
C ILE A 80 -0.23 -4.24 49.91
N SER A 81 0.80 -3.98 50.72
CA SER A 81 2.07 -3.48 50.21
C SER A 81 2.74 -4.46 49.22
N ALA A 82 2.63 -5.77 49.46
CA ALA A 82 3.12 -6.78 48.54
C ALA A 82 2.30 -6.80 47.23
N GLN A 83 0.98 -6.64 47.27
CA GLN A 83 0.13 -6.55 46.09
C GLN A 83 0.43 -5.27 45.27
N GLU A 84 0.57 -4.14 45.93
CA GLU A 84 0.95 -2.87 45.28
C GLU A 84 2.31 -2.97 44.59
N ALA A 85 3.30 -3.55 45.25
CA ALA A 85 4.61 -3.77 44.68
C ALA A 85 4.56 -4.71 43.45
N ASN A 86 3.75 -5.77 43.52
CA ASN A 86 3.56 -6.68 42.37
C ASN A 86 2.79 -6.01 41.21
N ALA A 87 1.78 -5.18 41.52
CA ALA A 87 1.07 -4.41 40.51
C ALA A 87 2.00 -3.39 39.83
N ALA A 88 2.82 -2.69 40.60
CA ALA A 88 3.81 -1.75 40.07
C ALA A 88 4.86 -2.45 39.15
N ARG A 89 5.31 -3.64 39.54
CA ARG A 89 6.23 -4.44 38.70
C ARG A 89 5.56 -4.84 37.39
N ARG A 90 4.33 -5.38 37.43
CA ARG A 90 3.58 -5.76 36.22
C ARG A 90 3.33 -4.58 35.29
N SER A 91 3.00 -3.42 35.80
CA SER A 91 2.82 -2.21 34.99
C SER A 91 4.12 -1.75 34.35
N ALA A 92 5.23 -1.79 35.08
CA ALA A 92 6.55 -1.45 34.55
C ALA A 92 7.00 -2.43 33.44
N ASP A 93 6.75 -3.73 33.64
CA ASP A 93 7.08 -4.75 32.63
C ASP A 93 6.20 -4.60 31.36
N ALA A 94 4.89 -4.29 31.54
CA ALA A 94 4.00 -4.00 30.41
C ALA A 94 4.48 -2.79 29.59
N VAL A 95 4.85 -1.70 30.25
CA VAL A 95 5.39 -0.50 29.57
C VAL A 95 6.70 -0.81 28.83
N ARG A 96 7.58 -1.62 29.41
CA ARG A 96 8.82 -2.05 28.76
C ARG A 96 8.55 -2.90 27.52
N LEU A 97 7.59 -3.82 27.61
CA LEU A 97 7.20 -4.68 26.50
C LEU A 97 6.59 -3.86 25.35
N ASP A 98 5.69 -2.93 25.67
CA ASP A 98 5.10 -2.02 24.69
C ASP A 98 6.16 -1.15 24.00
N ALA A 99 7.11 -0.62 24.77
CA ALA A 99 8.22 0.17 24.21
C ALA A 99 9.12 -0.66 23.28
N ALA A 100 9.42 -1.91 23.67
CA ALA A 100 10.20 -2.83 22.84
C ALA A 100 9.46 -3.17 21.52
N GLN A 101 8.17 -3.50 21.59
CA GLN A 101 7.35 -3.77 20.41
C GLN A 101 7.21 -2.54 19.50
N ALA A 102 7.06 -1.34 20.08
CA ALA A 102 7.02 -0.09 19.32
C ALA A 102 8.35 0.19 18.60
N ALA A 103 9.48 -0.09 19.24
CA ALA A 103 10.80 0.04 18.65
C ALA A 103 11.00 -0.96 17.50
N GLU A 104 10.60 -2.21 17.69
CA GLU A 104 10.68 -3.25 16.65
C GLU A 104 9.81 -2.90 15.43
N ARG A 105 8.56 -2.46 15.65
CA ARG A 105 7.68 -2.00 14.56
C ARG A 105 8.28 -0.82 13.79
N LYS A 106 8.85 0.16 14.49
CA LYS A 106 9.55 1.29 13.86
C LYS A 106 10.73 0.83 13.02
N ALA A 107 11.54 -0.09 13.52
CA ALA A 107 12.68 -0.63 12.79
C ALA A 107 12.24 -1.40 11.52
N LEU A 108 11.18 -2.20 11.63
CA LEU A 108 10.61 -2.94 10.50
C LEU A 108 10.06 -1.99 9.42
N ILE A 109 9.30 -0.97 9.80
CA ILE A 109 8.79 0.06 8.88
C ILE A 109 9.94 0.80 8.21
N ALA A 110 10.97 1.19 8.96
CA ALA A 110 12.13 1.87 8.42
C ALA A 110 12.92 0.99 7.42
N ALA A 111 13.10 -0.29 7.72
CA ALA A 111 13.73 -1.25 6.81
C ALA A 111 12.92 -1.42 5.52
N HIS A 112 11.61 -1.62 5.64
CA HIS A 112 10.75 -1.80 4.47
C HIS A 112 10.67 -0.53 3.61
N THR A 113 10.59 0.66 4.21
CA THR A 113 10.62 1.92 3.45
C THR A 113 11.97 2.15 2.76
N ALA A 114 13.07 1.75 3.37
CA ALA A 114 14.39 1.82 2.74
C ALA A 114 14.50 0.85 1.55
N GLU A 115 13.95 -0.33 1.67
CA GLU A 115 13.91 -1.33 0.60
C GLU A 115 13.06 -0.86 -0.59
N LEU A 116 11.86 -0.33 -0.33
CA LEU A 116 11.02 0.26 -1.37
C LEU A 116 11.74 1.40 -2.11
N ARG A 117 12.38 2.32 -1.40
CA ARG A 117 13.16 3.41 -2.03
C ARG A 117 14.31 2.89 -2.89
N ARG A 118 15.00 1.84 -2.46
CA ARG A 118 16.06 1.21 -3.27
C ARG A 118 15.49 0.58 -4.54
N ALA A 119 14.38 -0.13 -4.44
CA ALA A 119 13.69 -0.71 -5.59
C ALA A 119 13.20 0.36 -6.57
N GLU A 120 12.62 1.45 -6.08
CA GLU A 120 12.18 2.58 -6.91
C GLU A 120 13.37 3.28 -7.59
N SER A 121 14.47 3.51 -6.90
CA SER A 121 15.67 4.13 -7.48
C SER A 121 16.32 3.22 -8.52
N ALA A 122 16.42 1.91 -8.28
CA ALA A 122 16.92 0.94 -9.23
C ALA A 122 16.04 0.88 -10.49
N ARG A 123 14.71 0.89 -10.31
CA ARG A 123 13.76 0.95 -11.43
C ARG A 123 13.92 2.24 -12.24
N ALA A 124 14.05 3.39 -11.59
CA ALA A 124 14.27 4.67 -12.26
C ALA A 124 15.58 4.69 -13.03
N ALA A 125 16.66 4.15 -12.47
CA ALA A 125 17.95 4.04 -13.14
C ALA A 125 17.90 3.11 -14.36
N ALA A 126 17.22 1.96 -14.26
CA ALA A 126 17.03 1.03 -15.38
C ALA A 126 16.21 1.67 -16.51
N LEU A 127 15.13 2.38 -16.19
CA LEU A 127 14.32 3.11 -17.17
C LEU A 127 15.15 4.22 -17.86
N ALA A 128 15.95 4.97 -17.11
CA ALA A 128 16.83 6.00 -17.67
C ALA A 128 17.90 5.40 -18.60
N ALA A 129 18.52 4.29 -18.21
CA ALA A 129 19.49 3.58 -19.06
C ALA A 129 18.86 3.08 -20.36
N THR A 130 17.66 2.49 -20.25
CA THR A 130 16.89 2.01 -21.43
C THR A 130 16.51 3.18 -22.35
N ALA A 131 16.08 4.30 -21.79
CA ALA A 131 15.74 5.52 -22.54
C ALA A 131 16.97 6.07 -23.30
N ASN A 132 18.13 6.10 -22.66
CA ASN A 132 19.40 6.52 -23.28
C ASN A 132 19.82 5.58 -24.40
N ALA A 133 19.69 4.26 -24.21
CA ALA A 133 19.98 3.28 -25.24
C ALA A 133 19.05 3.44 -26.45
N ALA A 134 17.74 3.60 -26.21
CA ALA A 134 16.76 3.87 -27.27
C ALA A 134 17.07 5.14 -28.06
N GLY A 135 17.43 6.24 -27.40
CA GLY A 135 17.83 7.48 -28.07
C GLY A 135 19.07 7.32 -28.93
N ARG A 136 20.07 6.53 -28.49
CA ARG A 136 21.25 6.21 -29.32
C ARG A 136 20.90 5.32 -30.50
N MET A 137 20.03 4.32 -30.33
CA MET A 137 19.55 3.48 -31.44
C MET A 137 18.81 4.31 -32.49
N GLN A 138 17.97 5.25 -32.06
CA GLN A 138 17.26 6.15 -32.95
C GLN A 138 18.20 7.06 -33.74
N ALA A 139 19.23 7.62 -33.09
CA ALA A 139 20.24 8.43 -33.78
C ALA A 139 21.01 7.61 -34.82
N LEU A 140 21.39 6.37 -34.48
CA LEU A 140 22.05 5.46 -35.42
C LEU A 140 21.16 5.12 -36.63
N ALA A 141 19.88 4.75 -36.34
CA ALA A 141 18.93 4.45 -37.41
C ALA A 141 18.71 5.65 -38.35
N THR A 142 18.64 6.87 -37.77
CA THR A 142 18.50 8.09 -38.57
C THR A 142 19.73 8.33 -39.49
N GLY A 143 20.94 8.11 -38.93
CA GLY A 143 22.18 8.18 -39.75
C GLY A 143 22.21 7.14 -40.87
N MET A 144 21.89 5.88 -40.53
CA MET A 144 21.85 4.79 -41.56
C MET A 144 20.81 5.08 -42.63
N LEU A 145 19.63 5.64 -42.31
CA LEU A 145 18.65 6.05 -43.34
C LEU A 145 19.18 7.17 -44.25
N ALA A 146 19.95 8.11 -43.70
CA ALA A 146 20.58 9.13 -44.54
C ALA A 146 21.63 8.52 -45.48
N ASP A 147 22.50 7.64 -44.97
CA ASP A 147 23.52 6.94 -45.77
C ASP A 147 22.89 6.07 -46.88
N LEU A 148 21.79 5.34 -46.53
CA LEU A 148 21.07 4.52 -47.50
C LEU A 148 20.48 5.36 -48.62
N ARG A 149 19.85 6.51 -48.33
CA ARG A 149 19.34 7.43 -49.36
C ARG A 149 20.43 7.99 -50.25
N ASP A 150 21.59 8.31 -49.68
CA ASP A 150 22.75 8.73 -50.49
C ASP A 150 23.26 7.60 -51.38
N MET A 151 23.16 6.34 -50.94
CA MET A 151 23.50 5.17 -51.76
C MET A 151 22.46 4.93 -52.87
N GLU A 152 21.15 5.03 -52.56
CA GLU A 152 20.07 4.97 -53.56
C GLU A 152 20.25 5.99 -54.69
N HIS A 153 20.67 7.22 -54.36
CA HIS A 153 20.95 8.24 -55.36
C HIS A 153 22.20 7.96 -56.24
N ARG A 154 23.13 7.17 -55.76
CA ARG A 154 24.38 6.84 -56.50
C ARG A 154 24.31 5.59 -57.34
N HIS A 155 23.39 4.69 -57.05
CA HIS A 155 23.24 3.42 -57.71
C HIS A 155 21.97 3.41 -58.57
N ALA A 156 22.10 3.02 -59.84
CA ALA A 156 21.01 2.92 -60.80
C ALA A 156 20.65 1.47 -61.16
N ASP A 157 21.39 0.50 -60.63
CA ASP A 157 21.14 -0.91 -60.84
C ASP A 157 19.91 -1.35 -60.06
N GLU A 158 18.95 -2.02 -60.74
CA GLU A 158 17.64 -2.37 -60.18
C GLU A 158 17.75 -3.39 -59.04
N GLU A 159 18.69 -4.34 -59.09
CA GLU A 159 18.91 -5.33 -58.05
C GLU A 159 19.50 -4.68 -56.81
N VAL A 160 20.53 -3.82 -56.97
CA VAL A 160 21.13 -3.05 -55.89
C VAL A 160 20.10 -2.12 -55.26
N LEU A 161 19.27 -1.45 -56.06
CA LEU A 161 18.23 -0.56 -55.56
C LEU A 161 17.17 -1.32 -54.74
N GLY A 162 16.80 -2.53 -55.18
CA GLY A 162 15.91 -3.42 -54.45
C GLY A 162 16.47 -3.78 -53.06
N ASP A 163 17.75 -4.10 -52.96
CA ASP A 163 18.43 -4.41 -51.69
C ASP A 163 18.52 -3.18 -50.80
N LEU A 164 18.84 -2.01 -51.33
CA LEU A 164 18.89 -0.75 -50.58
C LEU A 164 17.52 -0.37 -49.99
N LEU A 165 16.45 -0.49 -50.77
CA LEU A 165 15.07 -0.25 -50.32
C LEU A 165 14.68 -1.23 -49.23
N HIS A 166 15.11 -2.49 -49.30
CA HIS A 166 14.90 -3.47 -48.25
C HIS A 166 15.60 -3.06 -46.94
N LEU A 167 16.87 -2.63 -47.02
CA LEU A 167 17.65 -2.14 -45.89
C LEU A 167 17.06 -0.86 -45.28
N ASP A 168 16.63 0.11 -46.14
CA ASP A 168 15.94 1.33 -45.67
C ASP A 168 14.71 0.98 -44.84
N HIS A 169 13.87 0.07 -45.33
CA HIS A 169 12.70 -0.38 -44.63
C HIS A 169 13.03 -1.02 -43.26
N ARG A 170 14.03 -1.91 -43.21
CA ARG A 170 14.47 -2.57 -41.97
C ARG A 170 15.04 -1.56 -40.97
N THR A 171 15.82 -0.61 -41.45
CA THR A 171 16.40 0.46 -40.63
C THR A 171 15.32 1.38 -40.05
N ALA A 172 14.31 1.73 -40.87
CA ALA A 172 13.15 2.49 -40.41
C ALA A 172 12.36 1.73 -39.35
N GLN A 173 12.20 0.40 -39.47
CA GLN A 173 11.57 -0.42 -38.41
C GLN A 173 12.35 -0.40 -37.10
N ALA A 174 13.69 -0.52 -37.16
CA ALA A 174 14.54 -0.45 -35.97
C ALA A 174 14.44 0.92 -35.26
N GLY A 175 14.42 2.00 -36.07
CA GLY A 175 14.22 3.36 -35.56
C GLY A 175 12.87 3.52 -34.81
N ARG A 176 11.78 2.99 -35.38
CA ARG A 176 10.47 3.02 -34.75
C ARG A 176 10.43 2.23 -33.42
N LEU A 177 11.09 1.06 -33.41
CA LEU A 177 11.16 0.29 -32.16
C LEU A 177 11.89 1.08 -31.07
N ALA A 178 12.96 1.78 -31.43
CA ALA A 178 13.66 2.66 -30.49
C ALA A 178 12.76 3.82 -29.99
N ASP A 179 11.97 4.45 -30.88
CA ASP A 179 11.00 5.47 -30.53
C ASP A 179 9.93 4.93 -29.56
N SER A 180 9.42 3.73 -29.82
CA SER A 180 8.41 3.08 -28.99
C SER A 180 8.97 2.79 -27.57
N ILE A 181 10.21 2.33 -27.48
CA ILE A 181 10.91 2.14 -26.19
C ILE A 181 11.10 3.48 -25.48
N ALA A 182 11.50 4.53 -26.20
CA ALA A 182 11.66 5.87 -25.62
C ALA A 182 10.33 6.41 -25.03
N VAL A 183 9.21 6.22 -25.76
CA VAL A 183 7.88 6.60 -25.25
C VAL A 183 7.54 5.83 -23.99
N LEU A 184 7.73 4.52 -23.93
CA LEU A 184 7.39 3.68 -22.79
C LEU A 184 8.24 3.99 -21.55
N THR A 185 9.50 4.32 -21.72
CA THR A 185 10.40 4.73 -20.63
C THR A 185 10.17 6.16 -20.16
N GLY A 186 9.30 6.92 -20.85
CA GLY A 186 8.99 8.31 -20.49
C GLY A 186 9.99 9.32 -21.06
N ALA A 187 10.93 8.87 -21.88
CA ALA A 187 11.81 9.77 -22.62
C ALA A 187 11.04 10.56 -23.68
N ARG A 188 11.60 11.67 -24.07
CA ARG A 188 11.05 12.43 -25.18
C ARG A 188 11.45 11.73 -26.49
N SER A 189 10.46 11.36 -27.28
CA SER A 189 10.66 10.90 -28.65
C SER A 189 10.04 11.87 -29.62
N GLY A 190 10.65 12.01 -30.79
CA GLY A 190 10.09 12.71 -31.93
C GLY A 190 10.29 14.23 -31.99
N ARG A 191 9.88 14.76 -33.13
CA ARG A 191 10.05 16.17 -33.53
C ARG A 191 9.09 17.09 -32.81
N ARG A 192 9.54 18.31 -32.50
CA ARG A 192 8.66 19.38 -31.99
C ARG A 192 8.18 20.24 -33.15
N TRP A 193 6.88 20.41 -33.22
CA TRP A 193 6.24 21.26 -34.22
C TRP A 193 5.81 22.57 -33.58
N ALA A 194 6.25 23.68 -34.14
CA ALA A 194 5.93 25.01 -33.62
C ALA A 194 4.52 25.46 -34.01
N ARG A 195 3.95 24.90 -35.05
CA ARG A 195 2.63 25.25 -35.60
C ARG A 195 1.73 24.03 -35.61
N PRO A 196 0.42 24.20 -35.60
CA PRO A 196 -0.53 23.11 -35.85
C PRO A 196 -0.26 22.42 -37.17
N ILE A 197 -0.57 21.15 -37.26
CA ILE A 197 -0.35 20.29 -38.44
C ILE A 197 -1.72 19.81 -38.90
N VAL A 198 -2.03 20.07 -40.20
CA VAL A 198 -3.29 19.65 -40.78
C VAL A 198 -3.44 18.12 -40.77
N MET A 199 -4.68 17.66 -40.64
CA MET A 199 -5.00 16.24 -40.43
C MET A 199 -4.43 15.35 -41.57
N GLU A 200 -4.50 15.81 -42.79
CA GLU A 200 -3.91 15.07 -43.93
C GLU A 200 -2.41 14.79 -43.71
N SER A 201 -1.64 15.78 -43.26
CA SER A 201 -0.22 15.63 -42.95
C SER A 201 0.03 14.70 -41.75
N ILE A 202 -0.86 14.68 -40.78
CA ILE A 202 -0.83 13.71 -39.63
C ILE A 202 -1.01 12.29 -40.17
N LEU A 203 -2.02 12.05 -41.01
CA LEU A 203 -2.31 10.75 -41.62
C LEU A 203 -1.14 10.26 -42.48
N ARG A 204 -0.65 11.11 -43.40
CA ARG A 204 0.51 10.80 -44.25
C ARG A 204 1.78 10.53 -43.45
N GLY A 205 2.00 11.34 -42.37
CA GLY A 205 3.13 11.16 -41.46
C GLY A 205 3.07 9.83 -40.70
N ALA A 206 1.88 9.38 -40.30
CA ALA A 206 1.68 8.08 -39.68
C ALA A 206 1.87 6.92 -40.70
N MET A 207 1.29 7.05 -41.91
CA MET A 207 1.45 6.06 -42.97
C MET A 207 2.92 5.91 -43.41
N GLY A 208 3.67 6.99 -43.50
CA GLY A 208 5.11 6.95 -43.84
C GLY A 208 5.98 6.21 -42.83
N ARG A 209 5.41 5.87 -41.67
CA ARG A 209 6.10 5.12 -40.62
C ARG A 209 5.83 3.63 -40.60
N ILE A 210 4.92 3.12 -41.44
CA ILE A 210 4.55 1.71 -41.48
C ILE A 210 4.99 1.02 -42.77
N GLY A 211 5.30 -0.27 -42.72
CA GLY A 211 5.71 -1.05 -43.87
C GLY A 211 4.59 -1.34 -44.87
N GLY A 212 3.35 -1.38 -44.35
CA GLY A 212 2.17 -1.69 -45.15
C GLY A 212 1.42 -0.48 -45.73
N TYR A 213 2.05 0.69 -45.83
CA TYR A 213 1.39 1.95 -46.19
C TYR A 213 0.65 1.89 -47.54
N GLN A 214 1.13 1.09 -48.51
CA GLN A 214 0.51 0.93 -49.82
C GLN A 214 -0.89 0.31 -49.74
N ARG A 215 -1.21 -0.39 -48.68
CA ARG A 215 -2.53 -1.01 -48.44
C ARG A 215 -3.49 -0.10 -47.67
N VAL A 216 -3.02 1.07 -47.18
CA VAL A 216 -3.86 1.99 -46.45
C VAL A 216 -4.65 2.87 -47.43
N ARG A 217 -5.97 2.94 -47.19
CA ARG A 217 -6.90 3.79 -47.97
C ARG A 217 -7.52 4.84 -47.06
N LEU A 218 -7.30 6.10 -47.40
CA LEU A 218 -7.91 7.23 -46.73
C LEU A 218 -9.25 7.56 -47.41
N HIS A 219 -10.35 7.61 -46.61
CA HIS A 219 -11.70 7.80 -47.15
C HIS A 219 -12.33 9.14 -46.79
N SER A 220 -11.77 9.90 -45.92
CA SER A 220 -12.29 11.20 -45.55
C SER A 220 -11.19 12.20 -45.32
N THR A 221 -11.50 13.43 -45.64
CA THR A 221 -10.65 14.60 -45.41
C THR A 221 -11.32 15.46 -44.30
N SER A 222 -10.53 15.99 -43.43
CA SER A 222 -10.92 16.98 -42.44
C SER A 222 -9.96 18.14 -42.53
N ASP A 223 -10.48 19.34 -42.54
CA ASP A 223 -9.67 20.56 -42.54
C ASP A 223 -9.09 20.89 -41.15
N ALA A 224 -9.43 20.08 -40.14
CA ALA A 224 -8.93 20.19 -38.80
C ALA A 224 -7.40 20.05 -38.74
N ALA A 225 -6.78 20.84 -37.89
CA ALA A 225 -5.35 20.75 -37.62
C ALA A 225 -5.10 20.30 -36.17
N VAL A 226 -4.07 19.49 -35.95
CA VAL A 226 -3.66 19.05 -34.63
C VAL A 226 -2.61 19.99 -34.08
N ALA A 227 -2.77 20.40 -32.81
CA ALA A 227 -1.83 21.27 -32.10
C ALA A 227 -0.40 20.71 -32.16
N GLY A 228 0.59 21.56 -32.48
CA GLY A 228 1.98 21.13 -32.76
C GLY A 228 2.63 20.34 -31.64
N HIS A 229 2.26 20.61 -30.37
CA HIS A 229 2.80 19.87 -29.22
C HIS A 229 2.29 18.42 -29.13
N ALA A 230 1.15 18.10 -29.74
CA ALA A 230 0.54 16.77 -29.75
C ALA A 230 0.75 16.04 -31.09
N ALA A 231 1.03 16.76 -32.19
CA ALA A 231 1.08 16.22 -33.55
C ALA A 231 1.97 14.98 -33.66
N GLU A 232 3.18 15.00 -33.11
CA GLU A 232 4.10 13.87 -33.13
C GLU A 232 3.57 12.65 -32.36
N GLY A 233 2.98 12.89 -31.18
CA GLY A 233 2.38 11.84 -30.36
C GLY A 233 1.16 11.20 -31.05
N VAL A 234 0.33 12.01 -31.72
CA VAL A 234 -0.83 11.53 -32.49
C VAL A 234 -0.37 10.71 -33.70
N MET A 235 0.61 11.22 -34.49
CA MET A 235 1.20 10.47 -35.61
C MET A 235 1.77 9.11 -35.16
N HIS A 236 2.47 9.09 -34.03
CA HIS A 236 3.06 7.85 -33.52
C HIS A 236 1.98 6.86 -33.03
N ALA A 237 0.99 7.32 -32.26
CA ALA A 237 -0.11 6.46 -31.82
C ALA A 237 -0.89 5.89 -33.02
N LEU A 238 -1.16 6.71 -34.02
CA LEU A 238 -1.84 6.31 -35.25
C LEU A 238 -0.98 5.30 -36.07
N ALA A 239 0.32 5.52 -36.16
CA ALA A 239 1.23 4.58 -36.82
C ALA A 239 1.21 3.20 -36.17
N GLU A 240 1.19 3.10 -34.84
CA GLU A 240 1.07 1.82 -34.14
C GLU A 240 -0.28 1.13 -34.40
N LEU A 241 -1.37 1.87 -34.49
CA LEU A 241 -2.69 1.31 -34.83
C LEU A 241 -2.74 0.83 -36.27
N LEU A 242 -2.18 1.61 -37.21
CA LEU A 242 -2.10 1.24 -38.64
C LEU A 242 -1.20 0.03 -38.85
N ASP A 243 -0.05 -0.04 -38.17
CA ASP A 243 0.88 -1.18 -38.26
C ASP A 243 0.23 -2.47 -37.75
N ASN A 244 -0.51 -2.37 -36.66
CA ASN A 244 -1.31 -3.48 -36.15
C ASN A 244 -2.36 -3.92 -37.16
N ALA A 245 -3.15 -3.01 -37.72
CA ALA A 245 -4.17 -3.30 -38.72
C ALA A 245 -3.56 -3.98 -39.97
N ALA A 246 -2.41 -3.48 -40.43
CA ALA A 246 -1.71 -4.04 -41.57
C ALA A 246 -1.13 -5.44 -41.28
N ASN A 247 -0.60 -5.67 -40.09
CA ASN A 247 0.02 -6.94 -39.71
C ASN A 247 -0.98 -8.06 -39.43
N PHE A 248 -2.18 -7.70 -38.91
CA PHE A 248 -3.23 -8.68 -38.61
C PHE A 248 -4.19 -8.93 -39.76
N SER A 249 -4.14 -8.11 -40.83
CA SER A 249 -4.88 -8.33 -42.08
C SER A 249 -4.12 -9.24 -43.05
N PRO A 250 -4.83 -10.02 -43.90
CA PRO A 250 -4.21 -10.73 -45.01
C PRO A 250 -3.35 -9.79 -45.86
N PRO A 251 -2.24 -10.27 -46.48
CA PRO A 251 -1.34 -9.42 -47.24
C PRO A 251 -2.00 -8.68 -48.42
N THR A 252 -3.08 -9.24 -48.95
CA THR A 252 -3.86 -8.67 -50.07
C THR A 252 -4.98 -7.74 -49.62
N ALA A 253 -5.30 -7.69 -48.32
CA ALA A 253 -6.39 -6.89 -47.80
C ALA A 253 -5.95 -5.43 -47.54
N GLU A 254 -6.88 -4.52 -47.75
CA GLU A 254 -6.69 -3.09 -47.51
C GLU A 254 -7.07 -2.72 -46.05
N VAL A 255 -6.41 -1.71 -45.52
CA VAL A 255 -6.72 -1.06 -44.25
C VAL A 255 -7.39 0.27 -44.56
N HIS A 256 -8.56 0.50 -44.02
CA HIS A 256 -9.34 1.70 -44.32
C HIS A 256 -9.31 2.68 -43.14
N VAL A 257 -9.07 3.94 -43.45
CA VAL A 257 -9.02 5.04 -42.44
C VAL A 257 -10.09 6.06 -42.74
N TYR A 258 -10.91 6.33 -41.74
CA TYR A 258 -11.96 7.33 -41.80
C TYR A 258 -11.65 8.42 -40.76
N VAL A 259 -11.92 9.67 -41.13
CA VAL A 259 -11.81 10.83 -40.19
C VAL A 259 -13.15 11.52 -40.15
N GLU A 260 -13.67 11.69 -38.95
CA GLU A 260 -14.97 12.31 -38.71
C GLU A 260 -14.83 13.39 -37.64
N GLU A 261 -15.33 14.60 -37.95
CA GLU A 261 -15.44 15.65 -36.96
C GLU A 261 -16.73 15.48 -36.16
N VAL A 262 -16.60 15.49 -34.84
CA VAL A 262 -17.71 15.34 -33.90
C VAL A 262 -17.65 16.46 -32.85
N PRO A 263 -18.72 16.76 -32.13
CA PRO A 263 -18.71 17.83 -31.12
C PRO A 263 -17.62 17.65 -30.05
N ALA A 264 -17.19 16.43 -29.79
CA ALA A 264 -16.12 16.13 -28.82
C ALA A 264 -14.70 16.30 -29.37
N GLY A 265 -14.53 16.53 -30.69
CA GLY A 265 -13.24 16.62 -31.38
C GLY A 265 -13.22 15.89 -32.70
N VAL A 266 -12.15 15.16 -33.00
CA VAL A 266 -12.01 14.39 -34.23
C VAL A 266 -11.82 12.92 -33.91
N ILE A 267 -12.58 12.04 -34.57
CA ILE A 267 -12.44 10.58 -34.50
C ILE A 267 -11.68 10.09 -35.72
N ILE A 268 -10.59 9.39 -35.51
CA ILE A 268 -9.89 8.63 -36.54
C ILE A 268 -10.23 7.16 -36.34
N THR A 269 -10.88 6.54 -37.32
CA THR A 269 -11.22 5.11 -37.31
C THR A 269 -10.32 4.36 -38.26
N VAL A 270 -9.63 3.35 -37.78
CA VAL A 270 -8.80 2.43 -38.57
C VAL A 270 -9.52 1.08 -38.62
N GLU A 271 -9.96 0.66 -39.79
CA GLU A 271 -10.66 -0.62 -40.01
C GLU A 271 -9.81 -1.59 -40.78
N ASP A 272 -9.62 -2.77 -40.21
CA ASP A 272 -8.92 -3.87 -40.83
C ASP A 272 -9.90 -4.99 -41.30
N SER A 273 -9.39 -5.91 -42.10
CA SER A 273 -10.10 -7.09 -42.61
C SER A 273 -9.48 -8.39 -42.07
N GLY A 274 -8.85 -8.32 -40.91
CA GLY A 274 -8.23 -9.46 -40.25
C GLY A 274 -9.22 -10.32 -39.45
N LEU A 275 -8.71 -11.00 -38.46
CA LEU A 275 -9.56 -11.76 -37.50
C LEU A 275 -10.18 -10.82 -36.46
N VAL A 276 -11.47 -11.04 -36.20
CA VAL A 276 -12.14 -10.36 -35.10
C VAL A 276 -11.49 -10.77 -33.78
N MET A 277 -11.15 -9.80 -32.95
CA MET A 277 -10.60 -10.09 -31.63
C MET A 277 -11.59 -10.89 -30.79
N SER A 278 -11.13 -11.98 -30.17
CA SER A 278 -11.88 -12.65 -29.12
C SER A 278 -12.11 -11.71 -27.92
N GLU A 279 -13.09 -11.96 -27.08
CA GLU A 279 -13.34 -11.14 -25.88
C GLU A 279 -12.11 -11.02 -24.98
N VAL A 280 -11.29 -12.07 -24.88
CA VAL A 280 -10.05 -12.03 -24.09
C VAL A 280 -9.01 -11.12 -24.72
N GLN A 281 -8.88 -11.16 -26.04
CA GLN A 281 -7.98 -10.27 -26.79
C GLN A 281 -8.44 -8.83 -26.72
N LEU A 282 -9.74 -8.59 -26.87
CA LEU A 282 -10.34 -7.25 -26.76
C LEU A 282 -10.09 -6.64 -25.38
N ARG A 283 -10.42 -7.36 -24.30
CA ARG A 283 -10.13 -6.90 -22.93
C ARG A 283 -8.64 -6.58 -22.70
N ARG A 284 -7.74 -7.39 -23.24
CA ARG A 284 -6.28 -7.13 -23.16
C ARG A 284 -5.88 -5.88 -23.95
N ALA A 285 -6.43 -5.67 -25.14
CA ALA A 285 -6.18 -4.49 -25.95
C ALA A 285 -6.69 -3.23 -25.24
N GLU A 286 -7.89 -3.24 -24.69
CA GLU A 286 -8.47 -2.15 -23.90
C GLU A 286 -7.64 -1.85 -22.65
N GLN A 287 -7.17 -2.87 -21.94
CA GLN A 287 -6.26 -2.70 -20.81
C GLN A 287 -4.94 -2.05 -21.20
N ALA A 288 -4.36 -2.46 -22.34
CA ALA A 288 -3.11 -1.90 -22.85
C ALA A 288 -3.26 -0.41 -23.20
N VAL A 289 -4.34 -0.03 -23.89
CA VAL A 289 -4.58 1.38 -24.26
C VAL A 289 -5.07 2.24 -23.12
N SER A 290 -5.71 1.65 -22.07
CA SER A 290 -6.09 2.39 -20.86
C SER A 290 -4.89 2.77 -19.99
N GLY A 291 -3.76 2.11 -20.19
CA GLY A 291 -2.48 2.40 -19.56
C GLY A 291 -2.42 2.19 -18.04
N ARG A 292 -3.36 1.42 -17.46
CA ARG A 292 -3.44 1.17 -16.00
C ARG A 292 -2.34 0.24 -15.47
N SER A 293 -1.70 -0.55 -16.32
CA SER A 293 -0.57 -1.40 -15.92
C SER A 293 0.48 -1.41 -17.02
N LEU A 294 1.63 -0.77 -16.76
CA LEU A 294 2.85 -0.93 -17.56
C LEU A 294 3.65 -2.08 -16.92
N ASP A 295 3.23 -3.30 -17.17
CA ASP A 295 4.09 -4.46 -16.93
C ASP A 295 4.98 -4.68 -18.16
N LEU A 296 6.16 -4.06 -18.14
CA LEU A 296 7.15 -4.17 -19.22
C LEU A 296 7.69 -5.59 -19.34
N ALA A 297 7.61 -6.42 -18.30
CA ALA A 297 8.15 -7.78 -18.30
C ALA A 297 7.35 -8.77 -19.17
N GLY A 298 6.11 -8.45 -19.52
CA GLY A 298 5.23 -9.28 -20.34
C GLY A 298 5.03 -8.78 -21.77
N LEU A 299 5.71 -7.69 -22.20
CA LEU A 299 5.50 -7.09 -23.51
C LEU A 299 6.35 -7.79 -24.59
N SER A 300 5.72 -8.58 -25.43
CA SER A 300 6.33 -9.14 -26.66
C SER A 300 5.70 -8.49 -27.90
N GLY A 301 6.52 -8.05 -28.84
CA GLY A 301 6.14 -7.61 -30.18
C GLY A 301 4.88 -6.72 -30.27
N THR A 302 3.77 -7.27 -30.71
CA THR A 302 2.49 -6.57 -30.91
C THR A 302 1.89 -5.93 -29.66
N ARG A 303 2.25 -6.39 -28.44
CA ARG A 303 1.81 -5.78 -27.18
C ARG A 303 2.53 -4.48 -26.89
N LEU A 304 3.72 -4.29 -27.46
CA LEU A 304 4.49 -3.05 -27.29
C LEU A 304 3.75 -1.86 -27.94
N GLY A 305 3.25 -2.03 -29.16
CA GLY A 305 2.53 -0.98 -29.89
C GLY A 305 1.31 -0.44 -29.16
N LEU A 306 0.42 -1.32 -28.67
CA LEU A 306 -0.76 -0.88 -27.91
C LEU A 306 -0.40 -0.22 -26.57
N ALA A 307 0.70 -0.65 -25.92
CA ALA A 307 1.18 0.02 -24.71
C ALA A 307 1.71 1.43 -25.02
N VAL A 308 2.36 1.63 -26.17
CA VAL A 308 2.77 2.95 -26.68
C VAL A 308 1.54 3.82 -26.93
N VAL A 309 0.54 3.29 -27.61
CA VAL A 309 -0.75 3.99 -27.84
C VAL A 309 -1.34 4.43 -26.50
N GLY A 310 -1.44 3.54 -25.52
CA GLY A 310 -1.97 3.87 -24.18
C GLY A 310 -1.14 4.93 -23.44
N ARG A 311 0.17 4.93 -23.58
CA ARG A 311 1.05 5.96 -23.00
C ARG A 311 0.83 7.33 -23.66
N LEU A 312 0.74 7.36 -24.98
CA LEU A 312 0.49 8.58 -25.76
C LEU A 312 -0.94 9.10 -25.55
N ALA A 313 -1.92 8.21 -25.48
CA ALA A 313 -3.30 8.54 -25.18
C ALA A 313 -3.40 9.30 -23.83
N ARG A 314 -2.81 8.77 -22.77
CA ARG A 314 -2.77 9.45 -21.47
C ARG A 314 -2.04 10.80 -21.52
N LYS A 315 -0.93 10.85 -22.26
CA LYS A 315 -0.11 12.08 -22.33
C LYS A 315 -0.85 13.22 -23.02
N HIS A 316 -1.66 12.90 -24.04
CA HIS A 316 -2.35 13.89 -24.89
C HIS A 316 -3.87 13.89 -24.70
N GLY A 317 -4.44 13.14 -23.76
CA GLY A 317 -5.87 13.10 -23.52
C GLY A 317 -6.66 12.37 -24.64
N LEU A 318 -6.01 11.50 -25.45
CA LEU A 318 -6.70 10.73 -26.48
C LEU A 318 -7.55 9.63 -25.85
N THR A 319 -8.67 9.30 -26.49
CA THR A 319 -9.46 8.10 -26.15
C THR A 319 -9.34 7.06 -27.26
N VAL A 320 -8.94 5.86 -26.90
CA VAL A 320 -8.81 4.75 -27.86
C VAL A 320 -9.72 3.60 -27.46
N SER A 321 -10.50 3.10 -28.41
CA SER A 321 -11.41 1.97 -28.25
C SER A 321 -11.40 1.06 -29.44
N PHE A 322 -11.93 -0.16 -29.27
CA PHE A 322 -11.98 -1.16 -30.34
C PHE A 322 -13.41 -1.66 -30.53
N ARG A 323 -13.77 -1.96 -31.78
CA ARG A 323 -15.05 -2.57 -32.15
C ARG A 323 -14.86 -3.58 -33.27
N PRO A 324 -15.81 -4.48 -33.52
CA PRO A 324 -15.80 -5.25 -34.77
C PRO A 324 -15.85 -4.30 -35.96
N SER A 325 -15.02 -4.58 -37.00
CA SER A 325 -15.02 -3.83 -38.25
C SER A 325 -16.21 -4.26 -39.11
N ALA A 326 -16.79 -3.33 -39.85
CA ALA A 326 -17.78 -3.64 -40.87
C ALA A 326 -17.23 -4.50 -42.04
N ARG A 327 -15.91 -4.62 -42.12
CA ARG A 327 -15.18 -5.40 -43.16
C ARG A 327 -14.71 -6.76 -42.70
N GLY A 328 -15.16 -7.22 -41.50
CA GLY A 328 -14.91 -8.55 -40.98
C GLY A 328 -13.74 -8.69 -40.03
N GLY A 329 -12.99 -7.62 -39.75
CA GLY A 329 -11.87 -7.61 -38.80
C GLY A 329 -12.14 -6.75 -37.56
N THR A 330 -11.17 -5.94 -37.20
CA THR A 330 -11.24 -5.04 -36.03
C THR A 330 -11.23 -3.58 -36.49
N GLY A 331 -12.06 -2.76 -35.85
CA GLY A 331 -12.03 -1.29 -35.96
C GLY A 331 -11.39 -0.70 -34.71
N ALA A 332 -10.31 0.05 -34.87
CA ALA A 332 -9.71 0.85 -33.81
C ALA A 332 -10.15 2.31 -33.98
N LEU A 333 -10.72 2.89 -32.93
CA LEU A 333 -11.18 4.28 -32.90
C LEU A 333 -10.27 5.08 -32.00
N MET A 334 -9.76 6.21 -32.49
CA MET A 334 -8.95 7.16 -31.72
C MET A 334 -9.63 8.53 -31.76
N LEU A 335 -10.17 8.97 -30.62
CA LEU A 335 -10.73 10.31 -30.46
C LEU A 335 -9.63 11.28 -30.03
N LEU A 336 -9.44 12.32 -30.79
CA LEU A 336 -8.65 13.51 -30.47
C LEU A 336 -9.60 14.53 -29.84
N PRO A 337 -9.41 14.94 -28.58
CA PRO A 337 -10.30 15.88 -27.94
C PRO A 337 -10.19 17.29 -28.56
N HIS A 338 -11.23 18.08 -28.43
CA HIS A 338 -11.33 19.41 -29.05
C HIS A 338 -10.17 20.33 -28.68
N GLU A 339 -9.59 20.18 -27.48
CA GLU A 339 -8.44 20.99 -27.01
C GLU A 339 -7.18 20.78 -27.85
N LEU A 340 -7.09 19.70 -28.62
CA LEU A 340 -5.98 19.41 -29.52
C LEU A 340 -6.23 19.84 -30.95
N ILE A 341 -7.44 20.28 -31.26
CA ILE A 341 -7.88 20.64 -32.62
C ILE A 341 -7.96 22.18 -32.76
N THR A 342 -7.48 22.67 -33.88
CA THR A 342 -7.49 24.12 -34.22
C THR A 342 -8.01 24.32 -35.63
#